data_4b1d7097e4d22bbc2c96b23e55021fb4
#
_entry.id   4b1d7097e4d22bbc2c96b23e55021fb4
#
_cell.length_a   1.000
_cell.length_b   1.000
_cell.length_c   1.000
_cell.angle_alpha   90.00
_cell.angle_beta   90.00
_cell.angle_gamma   90.00
#
_symmetry.space_group_name_H-M   'P 1'
#
loop_
_entity.id
_entity.type
_entity.pdbx_description
1 polymer ?
#
loop_
_entity_poly.entity_id
_entity_poly.type
_entity_poly.pdbx_seq_one_letter_code
_entity_poly.pdbx_strand_id
1 'polypeptide(L)'
;MLNIDMPDDLISLSLYNIFTYRKNDKKFIKHIRDWNKNIVLHITPFYPITVIFKGNNISFERKYHEDADLKVKIDIQTMLDIAYGRLDPFNVLNEGKMEIEGLGEDSSMIVKFYNVFVDSMTMVAADPNLKYYKLNKKTR
;
A
#
# COMPACT_ATOMS: atom_id res chain seq x y z
N MET A 1 6.46 15.69 -12.25
CA MET A 1 5.25 14.90 -12.58
C MET A 1 5.41 13.47 -12.12
N LEU A 2 4.40 12.93 -11.44
CA LEU A 2 4.44 11.56 -10.95
C LEU A 2 4.36 10.56 -12.10
N ASN A 3 5.29 9.63 -12.13
CA ASN A 3 5.30 8.51 -13.06
C ASN A 3 5.17 7.20 -12.30
N ILE A 4 4.28 6.34 -12.75
CA ILE A 4 4.09 5.01 -12.16
C ILE A 4 4.35 3.98 -13.27
N ASP A 5 5.40 3.20 -13.11
CA ASP A 5 5.78 2.21 -14.12
C ASP A 5 4.77 1.06 -14.15
N MET A 6 4.41 0.62 -15.35
CA MET A 6 3.51 -0.52 -15.52
C MET A 6 4.20 -1.79 -15.07
N PRO A 7 3.65 -2.51 -14.07
CA PRO A 7 4.24 -3.79 -13.64
C PRO A 7 3.79 -4.94 -14.54
N ASP A 8 4.44 -6.08 -14.35
CA ASP A 8 4.15 -7.29 -15.11
C ASP A 8 3.67 -8.47 -14.25
N ASP A 9 3.30 -8.20 -12.99
CA ASP A 9 2.74 -9.21 -12.11
C ASP A 9 1.42 -8.71 -11.49
N LEU A 10 0.58 -9.65 -11.07
CA LEU A 10 -0.80 -9.36 -10.66
C LEU A 10 -0.87 -8.53 -9.38
N ILE A 11 -0.06 -8.83 -8.39
CA ILE A 11 -0.09 -8.10 -7.11
C ILE A 11 0.36 -6.66 -7.32
N SER A 12 1.46 -6.47 -8.04
CA SER A 12 1.95 -5.13 -8.36
C SER A 12 0.96 -4.36 -9.23
N LEU A 13 0.27 -5.04 -10.14
CA LEU A 13 -0.76 -4.41 -10.97
C LEU A 13 -1.90 -3.86 -10.13
N SER A 14 -2.29 -4.57 -9.09
CA SER A 14 -3.32 -4.10 -8.16
C SER A 14 -2.90 -2.80 -7.48
N LEU A 15 -1.67 -2.73 -7.00
CA LEU A 15 -1.14 -1.50 -6.41
C LEU A 15 -0.96 -0.39 -7.45
N TYR A 16 -0.53 -0.74 -8.65
CA TYR A 16 -0.43 0.21 -9.75
C TYR A 16 -1.77 0.92 -9.98
N ASN A 17 -2.86 0.16 -10.01
CA ASN A 17 -4.20 0.72 -10.19
C ASN A 17 -4.60 1.62 -9.02
N ILE A 18 -4.29 1.21 -7.79
CA ILE A 18 -4.60 1.97 -6.58
C ILE A 18 -3.82 3.28 -6.57
N PHE A 19 -2.53 3.26 -6.87
CA PHE A 19 -1.71 4.47 -6.92
C PHE A 19 -2.09 5.38 -8.09
N THR A 20 -2.43 4.80 -9.24
CA THR A 20 -2.88 5.56 -10.41
C THR A 20 -4.17 6.33 -10.10
N TYR A 21 -5.05 5.76 -9.27
CA TYR A 21 -6.25 6.45 -8.81
C TYR A 21 -5.90 7.78 -8.12
N ARG A 22 -4.77 7.83 -7.41
CA ARG A 22 -4.32 9.03 -6.71
C ARG A 22 -3.26 9.85 -7.47
N LYS A 23 -3.05 9.53 -8.74
CA LYS A 23 -1.97 10.15 -9.54
C LYS A 23 -2.00 11.68 -9.54
N ASN A 24 -3.19 12.27 -9.49
CA ASN A 24 -3.37 13.71 -9.50
C ASN A 24 -3.74 14.28 -8.12
N ASP A 25 -3.74 13.47 -7.10
CA ASP A 25 -4.02 13.88 -5.72
C ASP A 25 -2.78 14.59 -5.15
N LYS A 26 -2.91 15.87 -4.83
CA LYS A 26 -1.80 16.70 -4.34
C LYS A 26 -1.22 16.17 -3.04
N LYS A 27 -2.04 15.60 -2.16
CA LYS A 27 -1.57 15.05 -0.88
C LYS A 27 -0.69 13.81 -1.12
N PHE A 28 -1.13 12.95 -2.02
CA PHE A 28 -0.36 11.76 -2.38
C PHE A 28 0.99 12.14 -2.97
N ILE A 29 0.98 13.06 -3.95
CA ILE A 29 2.19 13.54 -4.60
C ILE A 29 3.15 14.13 -3.57
N LYS A 30 2.64 14.92 -2.63
CA LYS A 30 3.45 15.52 -1.57
C LYS A 30 4.12 14.48 -0.70
N HIS A 31 3.41 13.40 -0.36
CA HIS A 31 3.96 12.34 0.48
C HIS A 31 5.09 11.58 -0.19
N ILE A 32 5.03 11.37 -1.50
CA ILE A 32 6.02 10.53 -2.20
C ILE A 32 7.14 11.32 -2.86
N ARG A 33 6.98 12.64 -3.02
CA ARG A 33 7.91 13.49 -3.78
C ARG A 33 9.38 13.29 -3.40
N ASP A 34 9.68 13.29 -2.11
CA ASP A 34 11.04 13.18 -1.61
C ASP A 34 11.27 11.86 -0.88
N TRP A 35 10.42 10.90 -1.13
CA TRP A 35 10.49 9.61 -0.44
C TRP A 35 11.22 8.61 -1.31
N ASN A 36 12.51 8.41 -1.02
CA ASN A 36 13.36 7.47 -1.75
C ASN A 36 13.52 6.21 -0.90
N LYS A 37 12.55 5.30 -0.99
CA LYS A 37 12.47 4.12 -0.14
C LYS A 37 12.03 2.89 -0.94
N ASN A 38 12.53 1.73 -0.53
CA ASN A 38 12.10 0.44 -1.05
C ASN A 38 11.26 -0.23 0.02
N ILE A 39 10.05 -0.64 -0.33
CA ILE A 39 9.08 -1.23 0.60
C ILE A 39 8.74 -2.63 0.11
N VAL A 40 9.08 -3.65 0.90
CA VAL A 40 8.60 -5.01 0.62
C VAL A 40 7.18 -5.14 1.16
N LEU A 41 6.29 -5.61 0.31
CA LEU A 41 4.92 -5.91 0.70
C LEU A 41 4.66 -7.39 0.41
N HIS A 42 4.38 -8.13 1.48
CA HIS A 42 4.07 -9.55 1.37
C HIS A 42 2.63 -9.78 1.84
N ILE A 43 1.73 -9.89 0.86
CA ILE A 43 0.32 -10.15 1.12
C ILE A 43 0.12 -11.65 1.02
N THR A 44 0.04 -12.33 2.17
CA THR A 44 -0.12 -13.80 2.17
C THR A 44 -1.52 -14.20 1.77
N PRO A 45 -1.71 -15.30 1.04
CA PRO A 45 -0.74 -16.34 0.68
C PRO A 45 0.02 -16.09 -0.63
N PHE A 46 0.03 -14.86 -1.13
CA PHE A 46 0.68 -14.56 -2.40
C PHE A 46 2.18 -14.32 -2.21
N TYR A 47 2.88 -14.10 -3.32
CA TYR A 47 4.31 -13.86 -3.33
C TYR A 47 4.63 -12.43 -2.88
N PRO A 48 5.84 -12.18 -2.34
CA PRO A 48 6.23 -10.81 -1.98
C PRO A 48 6.59 -9.98 -3.21
N ILE A 49 6.36 -8.68 -3.10
CA ILE A 49 6.79 -7.70 -4.09
C ILE A 49 7.56 -6.60 -3.39
N THR A 50 8.37 -5.86 -4.15
CA THR A 50 9.03 -4.65 -3.65
C THR A 50 8.52 -3.47 -4.45
N VAL A 51 8.02 -2.47 -3.75
CA VAL A 51 7.61 -1.19 -4.33
C VAL A 51 8.76 -0.21 -4.15
N ILE A 52 9.22 0.37 -5.23
CA ILE A 52 10.39 1.24 -5.24
C ILE A 52 9.94 2.67 -5.49
N PHE A 53 10.11 3.53 -4.47
CA PHE A 53 9.83 4.95 -4.56
C PHE A 53 11.15 5.69 -4.80
N LYS A 54 11.24 6.39 -5.91
CA LYS A 54 12.44 7.14 -6.25
C LYS A 54 12.07 8.49 -6.85
N GLY A 55 12.01 9.51 -5.98
CA GLY A 55 11.57 10.85 -6.39
C GLY A 55 10.12 10.81 -6.84
N ASN A 56 9.89 11.20 -8.09
CA ASN A 56 8.54 11.19 -8.66
C ASN A 56 8.24 9.93 -9.46
N ASN A 57 8.95 8.83 -9.17
CA ASN A 57 8.74 7.57 -9.88
C ASN A 57 8.42 6.44 -8.90
N ILE A 58 7.41 5.65 -9.24
CA ILE A 58 7.05 4.43 -8.51
C ILE A 58 7.21 3.25 -9.46
N SER A 59 7.99 2.25 -9.05
CA SER A 59 8.16 1.03 -9.80
C SER A 59 7.97 -0.19 -8.92
N PHE A 60 7.87 -1.36 -9.53
CA PHE A 60 7.53 -2.60 -8.83
C PHE A 60 8.42 -3.73 -9.30
N GLU A 61 8.78 -4.60 -8.37
CA GLU A 61 9.49 -5.83 -8.71
C GLU A 61 8.85 -7.00 -7.95
N ARG A 62 8.64 -8.11 -8.66
CA ARG A 62 8.19 -9.36 -8.04
C ARG A 62 9.39 -10.04 -7.39
N LYS A 63 9.87 -9.45 -6.30
CA LYS A 63 11.09 -9.87 -5.63
C LYS A 63 11.09 -9.41 -4.18
N TYR A 64 11.68 -10.19 -3.30
CA TYR A 64 11.89 -9.81 -1.91
C TYR A 64 13.28 -9.19 -1.78
N HIS A 65 13.34 -7.89 -1.50
CA HIS A 65 14.60 -7.18 -1.30
C HIS A 65 14.98 -7.26 0.17
N GLU A 66 16.03 -8.00 0.47
CA GLU A 66 16.50 -8.18 1.86
C GLU A 66 16.91 -6.85 2.50
N ASP A 67 17.40 -5.92 1.71
CA ASP A 67 17.88 -4.61 2.17
C ASP A 67 16.83 -3.51 2.08
N ALA A 68 15.55 -3.87 1.91
CA ALA A 68 14.49 -2.88 1.83
C ALA A 68 14.40 -2.05 3.11
N ASP A 69 13.98 -0.81 2.95
CA ASP A 69 13.84 0.13 4.07
C ASP A 69 12.71 -0.28 5.01
N LEU A 70 11.66 -0.85 4.47
CA LEU A 70 10.50 -1.30 5.24
C LEU A 70 10.01 -2.63 4.66
N LYS A 71 9.61 -3.56 5.53
CA LYS A 71 9.06 -4.85 5.13
C LYS A 71 7.74 -5.07 5.86
N VAL A 72 6.68 -5.22 5.10
CA VAL A 72 5.32 -5.37 5.64
C VAL A 72 4.76 -6.71 5.21
N LYS A 73 4.25 -7.47 6.18
CA LYS A 73 3.60 -8.75 5.94
C LYS A 73 2.19 -8.72 6.53
N ILE A 74 1.21 -9.07 5.71
CA ILE A 74 -0.21 -9.04 6.09
C ILE A 74 -0.95 -10.09 5.26
N ASP A 75 -1.97 -10.74 5.83
CA ASP A 75 -2.78 -11.65 5.03
C ASP A 75 -3.83 -10.86 4.22
N ILE A 76 -4.29 -11.47 3.13
CA ILE A 76 -5.20 -10.80 2.19
C ILE A 76 -6.53 -10.41 2.85
N GLN A 77 -7.07 -11.26 3.73
CA GLN A 77 -8.35 -10.95 4.37
C GLN A 77 -8.23 -9.74 5.29
N THR A 78 -7.16 -9.67 6.09
CA THR A 78 -6.91 -8.53 6.98
C THR A 78 -6.73 -7.25 6.16
N MET A 79 -5.99 -7.34 5.06
CA MET A 79 -5.79 -6.19 4.17
C MET A 79 -7.11 -5.68 3.60
N LEU A 80 -7.98 -6.57 3.14
CA LEU A 80 -9.29 -6.20 2.61
C LEU A 80 -10.18 -5.61 3.70
N ASP A 81 -10.12 -6.14 4.92
CA ASP A 81 -10.89 -5.61 6.03
C ASP A 81 -10.47 -4.18 6.38
N ILE A 82 -9.17 -3.89 6.30
CA ILE A 82 -8.68 -2.52 6.47
C ILE A 82 -9.18 -1.64 5.32
N ALA A 83 -9.04 -2.09 4.09
CA ALA A 83 -9.43 -1.31 2.91
C ALA A 83 -10.92 -0.93 2.93
N TYR A 84 -11.77 -1.85 3.36
CA TYR A 84 -13.22 -1.64 3.43
C TYR A 84 -13.69 -1.02 4.74
N GLY A 85 -12.77 -0.65 5.63
CA GLY A 85 -13.12 0.03 6.89
C GLY A 85 -13.69 -0.88 7.97
N ARG A 86 -13.50 -2.19 7.85
CA ARG A 86 -13.97 -3.15 8.85
C ARG A 86 -13.00 -3.34 10.00
N LEU A 87 -11.73 -3.01 9.79
CA LEU A 87 -10.69 -3.07 10.82
C LEU A 87 -9.90 -1.76 10.82
N ASP A 88 -9.53 -1.32 12.03
CA ASP A 88 -8.66 -0.17 12.23
C ASP A 88 -7.21 -0.60 11.96
N PRO A 89 -6.49 0.07 11.04
CA PRO A 89 -5.12 -0.34 10.71
C PRO A 89 -4.14 -0.27 11.87
N PHE A 90 -4.33 0.64 12.83
CA PHE A 90 -3.46 0.72 14.00
C PHE A 90 -3.71 -0.44 14.97
N ASN A 91 -4.97 -0.83 15.15
CA ASN A 91 -5.31 -1.98 15.99
C ASN A 91 -4.76 -3.27 15.40
N VAL A 92 -4.80 -3.41 14.08
CA VAL A 92 -4.25 -4.57 13.37
C VAL A 92 -2.75 -4.72 13.64
N LEU A 93 -2.02 -3.61 13.61
CA LEU A 93 -0.59 -3.61 13.93
C LEU A 93 -0.33 -4.02 15.38
N ASN A 94 -1.09 -3.44 16.32
CA ASN A 94 -0.94 -3.71 17.75
C ASN A 94 -1.27 -5.16 18.10
N GLU A 95 -2.20 -5.77 17.37
CA GLU A 95 -2.60 -7.16 17.59
C GLU A 95 -1.70 -8.17 16.90
N GLY A 96 -0.66 -7.71 16.18
CA GLY A 96 0.26 -8.60 15.47
C GLY A 96 -0.29 -9.19 14.18
N LYS A 97 -1.42 -8.71 13.69
CA LYS A 97 -2.02 -9.18 12.43
C LYS A 97 -1.32 -8.61 11.21
N MET A 98 -0.56 -7.55 11.40
CA MET A 98 0.31 -6.96 10.38
C MET A 98 1.69 -6.84 11.00
N GLU A 99 2.69 -7.43 10.34
CA GLU A 99 4.07 -7.41 10.82
C GLU A 99 4.85 -6.39 10.00
N ILE A 100 5.56 -5.50 10.69
CA ILE A 100 6.36 -4.46 10.03
C ILE A 100 7.78 -4.51 10.59
N GLU A 101 8.76 -4.62 9.69
CA GLU A 101 10.19 -4.54 10.01
C GLU A 101 10.80 -3.34 9.32
N GLY A 102 11.84 -2.74 9.94
CA GLY A 102 12.59 -1.64 9.33
C GLY A 102 12.17 -0.26 9.79
N LEU A 103 11.30 -0.17 10.81
CA LEU A 103 10.90 1.12 11.36
C LEU A 103 12.04 1.82 12.11
N GLY A 104 12.96 1.03 12.70
CA GLY A 104 14.02 1.59 13.52
C GLY A 104 13.45 2.44 14.65
N GLU A 105 14.07 3.60 14.88
CA GLU A 105 13.61 4.56 15.86
C GLU A 105 12.71 5.64 15.26
N ASP A 106 12.52 5.59 13.94
CA ASP A 106 11.77 6.63 13.22
C ASP A 106 10.33 6.19 12.99
N SER A 107 9.45 6.61 13.88
CA SER A 107 8.01 6.31 13.77
C SER A 107 7.34 7.01 12.59
N SER A 108 8.01 7.98 11.96
CA SER A 108 7.45 8.67 10.78
C SER A 108 7.28 7.73 9.60
N MET A 109 8.06 6.65 9.52
CA MET A 109 7.93 5.64 8.46
C MET A 109 6.57 4.95 8.46
N ILE A 110 6.04 4.62 9.63
CA ILE A 110 4.73 3.97 9.72
C ILE A 110 3.61 4.93 9.31
N VAL A 111 3.71 6.20 9.70
CA VAL A 111 2.74 7.23 9.31
C VAL A 111 2.78 7.41 7.79
N LYS A 112 3.96 7.49 7.21
CA LYS A 112 4.13 7.62 5.76
C LYS A 112 3.56 6.40 5.02
N PHE A 113 3.85 5.20 5.53
CA PHE A 113 3.32 3.97 4.94
C PHE A 113 1.78 3.99 4.94
N TYR A 114 1.16 4.40 6.04
CA TYR A 114 -0.30 4.50 6.12
C TYR A 114 -0.85 5.52 5.14
N ASN A 115 -0.21 6.69 5.05
CA ASN A 115 -0.66 7.74 4.13
C ASN A 115 -0.54 7.33 2.66
N VAL A 116 0.48 6.56 2.32
CA VAL A 116 0.72 6.16 0.93
C VAL A 116 -0.06 4.89 0.57
N PHE A 117 0.00 3.84 1.39
CA PHE A 117 -0.58 2.53 1.06
C PHE A 117 -2.01 2.40 1.58
N VAL A 118 -2.22 2.59 2.87
CA VAL A 118 -3.52 2.32 3.50
C VAL A 118 -4.57 3.31 3.04
N ASP A 119 -4.25 4.60 3.08
CA ASP A 119 -5.20 5.64 2.62
C ASP A 119 -5.57 5.45 1.16
N SER A 120 -4.62 5.05 0.32
CA SER A 120 -4.89 4.82 -1.10
C SER A 120 -5.88 3.68 -1.29
N MET A 121 -5.69 2.58 -0.57
CA MET A 121 -6.61 1.43 -0.62
C MET A 121 -8.01 1.82 -0.15
N THR A 122 -8.10 2.53 0.97
CA THR A 122 -9.40 2.90 1.55
C THR A 122 -10.15 3.88 0.65
N MET A 123 -9.45 4.80 0.02
CA MET A 123 -10.07 5.74 -0.93
C MET A 123 -10.66 5.02 -2.14
N VAL A 124 -9.92 4.07 -2.70
CA VAL A 124 -10.40 3.27 -3.84
C VAL A 124 -11.63 2.45 -3.43
N ALA A 125 -11.56 1.79 -2.28
CA ALA A 125 -12.65 0.94 -1.80
C ALA A 125 -13.92 1.73 -1.49
N ALA A 126 -13.78 3.00 -1.11
CA ALA A 126 -14.90 3.86 -0.73
C ALA A 126 -15.51 4.65 -1.90
N ASP A 127 -14.89 4.65 -3.08
CA ASP A 127 -15.37 5.45 -4.20
C ASP A 127 -16.64 4.82 -4.78
N PRO A 128 -17.80 5.54 -4.75
CA PRO A 128 -19.08 4.99 -5.21
C PRO A 128 -19.12 4.74 -6.72
N ASN A 129 -18.18 5.30 -7.48
CA ASN A 129 -18.11 5.11 -8.93
C ASN A 129 -17.30 3.87 -9.30
N LEU A 130 -16.71 3.19 -8.33
CA LEU A 130 -15.90 2.00 -8.57
C LEU A 130 -16.62 0.74 -8.11
N LYS A 131 -16.29 -0.36 -8.78
CA LYS A 131 -16.87 -1.67 -8.51
C LYS A 131 -16.65 -2.14 -7.06
N TYR A 132 -15.50 -1.77 -6.50
CA TYR A 132 -15.13 -2.18 -5.13
C TYR A 132 -16.09 -1.62 -4.09
N TYR A 133 -16.57 -0.40 -4.29
CA TYR A 133 -17.56 0.21 -3.39
C TYR A 133 -18.86 -0.61 -3.38
N LYS A 134 -19.31 -1.04 -4.55
CA LYS A 134 -20.54 -1.83 -4.65
C LYS A 134 -20.41 -3.19 -3.95
N LEU A 135 -19.24 -3.83 -4.06
CA LEU A 135 -18.98 -5.08 -3.36
C LEU A 135 -18.97 -4.89 -1.85
N ASN A 136 -18.31 -3.84 -1.38
CA ASN A 136 -18.27 -3.49 0.04
C ASN A 136 -19.69 -3.25 0.58
N LYS A 137 -20.50 -2.50 -0.14
CA LYS A 137 -21.88 -2.19 0.26
C LYS A 137 -22.75 -3.43 0.37
N LYS A 138 -22.54 -4.43 -0.49
CA LYS A 138 -23.28 -5.70 -0.47
C LYS A 138 -22.90 -6.58 0.71
N THR A 139 -21.69 -6.48 1.23
CA THR A 139 -21.20 -7.32 2.30
C THR A 139 -21.53 -6.80 3.69
N ARG A 140 -22.18 -5.66 3.76
CA ARG A 140 -22.60 -5.06 5.03
C ARG A 140 -23.93 -5.60 5.54
#